data_b75020e8daf44b2d90b03fd396959a01
#
_entry.id   b75020e8daf44b2d90b03fd396959a01
#
_cell.length_a   1.000
_cell.length_b   1.000
_cell.length_c   1.000
_cell.angle_alpha   90.00
_cell.angle_beta   90.00
_cell.angle_gamma   90.00
#
_symmetry.space_group_name_H-M   'P 1'
#
loop_
_entity.id
_entity.type
_entity.pdbx_description
1 polymer ?
#
loop_
_entity_poly.entity_id
_entity_poly.type
_entity_poly.pdbx_seq_one_letter_code
_entity_poly.pdbx_strand_id
1 'polypeptide(L)'
;MGTVNRVVRQSVSLPANVAAQVRSLAKARRLSANRMLQELIENGMEAEKRKQQEFFDLAERFRGATDPDEVKRLGEQMGRMVFGV
;
A
#
# COMPACT_ATOMS: atom_id res chain seq x y z
N MET A 1 25.73 2.10 -12.25
CA MET A 1 25.96 2.73 -10.96
C MET A 1 24.76 2.63 -10.08
N GLY A 2 24.89 2.01 -8.95
CA GLY A 2 23.80 1.86 -8.04
C GLY A 2 23.54 3.10 -7.20
N THR A 3 22.35 3.21 -6.70
CA THR A 3 21.98 4.22 -5.74
C THR A 3 22.49 3.82 -4.36
N VAL A 4 23.13 4.72 -3.69
CA VAL A 4 23.58 4.46 -2.31
C VAL A 4 22.39 4.76 -1.39
N ASN A 5 21.96 3.74 -0.65
CA ASN A 5 20.89 3.90 0.33
C ASN A 5 21.47 4.39 1.63
N ARG A 6 21.30 5.67 1.87
CA ARG A 6 21.70 6.24 3.15
C ARG A 6 20.66 5.94 4.19
N VAL A 7 21.12 5.66 5.40
CA VAL A 7 20.19 5.51 6.52
C VAL A 7 19.84 6.90 7.03
N VAL A 8 18.55 7.19 7.02
CA VAL A 8 18.01 8.43 7.57
C VAL A 8 17.26 8.08 8.83
N ARG A 9 17.57 8.72 9.93
CA ARG A 9 16.88 8.49 11.19
C ARG A 9 15.63 9.34 11.25
N GLN A 10 14.51 8.68 11.48
CA GLN A 10 13.23 9.34 11.64
C GLN A 10 12.53 8.76 12.85
N SER A 11 11.90 9.63 13.62
CA SER A 11 11.09 9.22 14.75
C SER A 11 9.65 9.09 14.31
N VAL A 12 9.01 7.99 14.67
CA VAL A 12 7.62 7.72 14.35
C VAL A 12 6.87 7.42 15.64
N SER A 13 5.78 8.14 15.86
CA SER A 13 4.89 7.85 16.98
C SER A 13 3.83 6.89 16.52
N LEU A 14 3.65 5.79 17.26
CA LEU A 14 2.69 4.75 16.93
C LEU A 14 1.69 4.63 18.07
N PRO A 15 0.40 4.41 17.74
CA PRO A 15 -0.56 4.01 18.78
C PRO A 15 -0.07 2.76 19.51
N ALA A 16 -0.39 2.63 20.77
CA ALA A 16 0.12 1.54 21.60
C ALA A 16 -0.22 0.16 21.02
N ASN A 17 -1.43 0.01 20.47
CA ASN A 17 -1.86 -1.26 19.87
C ASN A 17 -1.05 -1.60 18.62
N VAL A 18 -0.70 -0.60 17.82
CA VAL A 18 0.12 -0.80 16.62
C VAL A 18 1.55 -1.16 17.03
N ALA A 19 2.10 -0.46 17.99
CA ALA A 19 3.44 -0.75 18.50
C ALA A 19 3.52 -2.18 19.05
N ALA A 20 2.49 -2.62 19.76
CA ALA A 20 2.44 -3.99 20.28
C ALA A 20 2.41 -5.02 19.15
N GLN A 21 1.65 -4.76 18.10
CA GLN A 21 1.60 -5.65 16.94
C GLN A 21 2.94 -5.73 16.23
N VAL A 22 3.64 -4.61 16.07
CA VAL A 22 4.97 -4.59 15.46
C VAL A 22 5.93 -5.45 16.27
N ARG A 23 5.93 -5.29 17.59
CA ARG A 23 6.80 -6.09 18.47
C ARG A 23 6.49 -7.58 18.38
N SER A 24 5.22 -7.93 18.34
CA SER A 24 4.79 -9.29 18.24
C SER A 24 5.24 -9.93 16.92
N LEU A 25 5.07 -9.22 15.81
CA LEU A 25 5.53 -9.69 14.50
C LEU A 25 7.06 -9.82 14.46
N ALA A 26 7.75 -8.86 15.03
CA ALA A 26 9.22 -8.89 15.07
C ALA A 26 9.70 -10.13 15.80
N LYS A 27 9.09 -10.42 16.95
CA LYS A 27 9.43 -11.59 17.74
C LYS A 27 9.17 -12.88 16.96
N ALA A 28 8.03 -12.99 16.31
CA ALA A 28 7.68 -14.16 15.53
C ALA A 28 8.64 -14.40 14.37
N ARG A 29 9.16 -13.34 13.79
CA ARG A 29 10.07 -13.41 12.64
C ARG A 29 11.55 -13.32 13.05
N ARG A 30 11.82 -13.24 14.34
CA ARG A 30 13.18 -13.10 14.90
C ARG A 30 13.92 -11.89 14.35
N LEU A 31 13.22 -10.78 14.27
CA LEU A 31 13.76 -9.51 13.83
C LEU A 31 13.69 -8.51 14.97
N SER A 32 14.51 -7.46 14.89
CA SER A 32 14.32 -6.32 15.80
C SER A 32 13.04 -5.60 15.44
N ALA A 33 12.48 -4.87 16.40
CA ALA A 33 11.28 -4.08 16.12
C ALA A 33 11.53 -3.06 15.01
N ASN A 34 12.72 -2.46 15.01
CA ASN A 34 13.08 -1.49 13.98
C ASN A 34 13.14 -2.12 12.60
N ARG A 35 13.74 -3.31 12.50
CA ARG A 35 13.78 -4.03 11.22
C ARG A 35 12.41 -4.44 10.74
N MET A 36 11.57 -4.90 11.66
CA MET A 36 10.20 -5.27 11.31
C MET A 36 9.42 -4.06 10.80
N LEU A 37 9.60 -2.92 11.44
CA LEU A 37 8.95 -1.68 11.02
C LEU A 37 9.40 -1.28 9.61
N GLN A 38 10.69 -1.39 9.32
CA GLN A 38 11.21 -1.12 7.99
C GLN A 38 10.55 -2.00 6.93
N GLU A 39 10.44 -3.30 7.20
CA GLU A 39 9.83 -4.23 6.25
C GLU A 39 8.34 -3.92 6.04
N LEU A 40 7.64 -3.58 7.11
CA LEU A 40 6.23 -3.22 6.99
C LEU A 40 6.04 -1.96 6.17
N ILE A 41 6.90 -0.98 6.34
CA ILE A 41 6.86 0.25 5.55
C ILE A 41 7.13 -0.06 4.07
N GLU A 42 8.15 -0.84 3.79
CA GLU A 42 8.50 -1.20 2.41
C GLU A 42 7.37 -1.97 1.74
N ASN A 43 6.79 -2.93 2.46
CA ASN A 43 5.66 -3.70 1.95
C ASN A 43 4.42 -2.82 1.74
N GLY A 44 4.20 -1.88 2.65
CA GLY A 44 3.09 -0.94 2.52
C GLY A 44 3.24 -0.02 1.32
N MET A 45 4.45 0.44 1.08
CA MET A 45 4.74 1.27 -0.08
C MET A 45 4.52 0.51 -1.38
N GLU A 46 4.93 -0.75 -1.42
CA GLU A 46 4.74 -1.60 -2.58
C GLU A 46 3.26 -1.86 -2.85
N ALA A 47 2.50 -2.11 -1.79
CA ALA A 47 1.05 -2.30 -1.90
C ALA A 47 0.37 -1.03 -2.41
N GLU A 48 0.81 0.13 -1.95
CA GLU A 48 0.25 1.40 -2.37
C GLU A 48 0.53 1.67 -3.85
N LYS A 49 1.73 1.35 -4.32
CA LYS A 49 2.07 1.47 -5.73
C LYS A 49 1.20 0.59 -6.61
N ARG A 50 0.98 -0.66 -6.21
CA ARG A 50 0.11 -1.58 -6.96
C ARG A 50 -1.31 -1.06 -7.01
N LYS A 51 -1.79 -0.52 -5.91
CA LYS A 51 -3.14 0.04 -5.81
C LYS A 51 -3.32 1.20 -6.77
N GLN A 52 -2.33 2.09 -6.85
CA GLN A 52 -2.35 3.20 -7.80
C GLN A 52 -2.33 2.71 -9.24
N GLN A 53 -1.50 1.72 -9.54
CA GLN A 53 -1.42 1.15 -10.88
C GLN A 53 -2.73 0.52 -11.29
N GLU A 54 -3.36 -0.23 -10.40
CA GLU A 54 -4.66 -0.85 -10.65
C GLU A 54 -5.72 0.21 -10.93
N PHE A 55 -5.69 1.31 -10.20
CA PHE A 55 -6.64 2.40 -10.42
C PHE A 55 -6.43 3.04 -11.79
N PHE A 56 -5.19 3.31 -12.17
CA PHE A 56 -4.89 3.89 -13.47
C PHE A 56 -5.29 2.96 -14.61
N ASP A 57 -5.03 1.66 -14.47
CA ASP A 57 -5.43 0.68 -15.47
C ASP A 57 -6.95 0.65 -15.62
N LEU A 58 -7.66 0.71 -14.51
CA LEU A 58 -9.10 0.71 -14.49
C LEU A 58 -9.66 1.99 -15.11
N ALA A 59 -9.03 3.13 -14.84
CA ALA A 59 -9.42 4.41 -15.41
C ALA A 59 -9.23 4.41 -16.93
N GLU A 60 -8.15 3.81 -17.42
CA GLU A 60 -7.92 3.67 -18.86
C GLU A 60 -9.01 2.84 -19.54
N ARG A 61 -9.36 1.73 -18.91
CA ARG A 61 -10.42 0.86 -19.42
C ARG A 61 -11.77 1.59 -19.41
N PHE A 62 -12.04 2.33 -18.34
CA PHE A 62 -13.27 3.11 -18.24
C PHE A 62 -13.35 4.14 -19.37
N ARG A 63 -12.24 4.84 -19.63
CA ARG A 63 -12.20 5.86 -20.66
C ARG A 63 -12.41 5.28 -22.06
N GLY A 64 -11.92 4.07 -22.31
CA GLY A 64 -12.08 3.40 -23.60
C GLY A 64 -13.35 2.59 -23.74
N ALA A 65 -14.15 2.45 -22.69
CA ALA A 65 -15.36 1.64 -22.74
C ALA A 65 -16.48 2.35 -23.50
N THR A 66 -17.16 1.59 -24.34
CA THR A 66 -18.28 2.11 -25.12
C THR A 66 -19.61 1.44 -24.75
N ASP A 67 -19.55 0.26 -24.14
CA ASP A 67 -20.73 -0.47 -23.68
C ASP A 67 -21.24 0.14 -22.37
N PRO A 68 -22.52 0.58 -22.29
CA PRO A 68 -23.05 1.18 -21.06
C PRO A 68 -22.93 0.29 -19.83
N ASP A 69 -23.11 -1.03 -19.99
CA ASP A 69 -22.98 -1.95 -18.87
C ASP A 69 -21.55 -2.03 -18.37
N GLU A 70 -20.59 -2.01 -19.27
CA GLU A 70 -19.17 -2.00 -18.90
C GLU A 70 -18.78 -0.68 -18.23
N VAL A 71 -19.25 0.44 -18.75
CA VAL A 71 -19.02 1.75 -18.16
C VAL A 71 -19.51 1.78 -16.72
N LYS A 72 -20.71 1.28 -16.48
CA LYS A 72 -21.27 1.23 -15.14
C LYS A 72 -20.45 0.36 -14.21
N ARG A 73 -20.08 -0.82 -14.66
CA ARG A 73 -19.31 -1.78 -13.86
C ARG A 73 -17.93 -1.22 -13.50
N LEU A 74 -17.24 -0.63 -14.48
CA LEU A 74 -15.94 -0.03 -14.25
C LEU A 74 -16.02 1.17 -13.32
N GLY A 75 -17.06 2.00 -13.49
CA GLY A 75 -17.28 3.14 -12.61
C GLY A 75 -17.50 2.71 -11.17
N GLU A 76 -18.25 1.64 -10.95
CA GLU A 76 -18.47 1.10 -9.60
C GLU A 76 -17.17 0.58 -8.98
N GLN A 77 -16.34 -0.10 -9.77
CA GLN A 77 -15.06 -0.57 -9.29
C GLN A 77 -14.14 0.58 -8.90
N MET A 78 -14.09 1.63 -9.72
CA MET A 78 -13.30 2.81 -9.41
C MET A 78 -13.79 3.49 -8.13
N GLY A 79 -15.12 3.57 -7.98
CA GLY A 79 -15.72 4.15 -6.77
C GLY A 79 -15.32 3.38 -5.52
N ARG A 80 -15.32 2.04 -5.58
CA ARG A 80 -14.90 1.22 -4.45
C ARG A 80 -13.44 1.43 -4.10
N MET A 81 -12.58 1.58 -5.10
CA MET A 81 -11.16 1.83 -4.85
C MET A 81 -10.92 3.17 -4.18
N VAL A 82 -11.68 4.19 -4.57
CA VAL A 82 -11.53 5.54 -4.00
C VAL A 82 -12.17 5.64 -2.63
N PHE A 83 -13.36 5.09 -2.44
CA PHE A 83 -14.12 5.25 -1.20
C PHE A 83 -13.99 4.08 -0.24
N GLY A 84 -13.35 3.00 -0.64
CA GLY A 84 -13.09 1.88 0.24
C GLY A 84 -14.30 1.05 0.61
N VAL A 85 -15.31 1.03 -0.23
CA VAL A 85 -16.55 0.33 0.07
C VAL A 85 -16.70 -0.91 -0.79
#